data_b0aad44a8d61560cd786755ea37e5038
#
_entry.id   b0aad44a8d61560cd786755ea37e5038
#
_cell.length_a   1.000
_cell.length_b   1.000
_cell.length_c   1.000
_cell.angle_alpha   90.00
_cell.angle_beta   90.00
_cell.angle_gamma   90.00
#
_symmetry.space_group_name_H-M   'P 1'
#
loop_
_entity.id
_entity.type
_entity.pdbx_description
1 polymer ?
#
loop_
_entity_poly.entity_id
_entity_poly.type
_entity_poly.pdbx_seq_one_letter_code
_entity_poly.pdbx_strand_id
1 'polypeptide(L)'
;MSITLYVNGDSHTAGTYKNYFSNLKECASALLAKKYDLKYLNQARAGGSNARIIRVSKQSLENMDPKNTIVLIGWTTFERTEWFEDGTWHQICGQPWYQVNDNLKDRWREYITWSEDKANYHQLAVEWQQTIYNFHLWLKERGFVHRFYHGHNCFDIEEKYKINWPTKLWLEDSPYSYKVSFTRFSESIGFKPDPYLHYDYEAHKEFAELLDSSVKEMIEEVKS
;
A
#
# COMPACT_ATOMS: atom_id res chain seq x y z
N MET A 1 -20.42 19.17 -0.30
CA MET A 1 -19.15 19.04 0.48
C MET A 1 -18.11 18.44 -0.45
N SER A 2 -16.84 18.87 -0.35
CA SER A 2 -15.75 18.30 -1.17
C SER A 2 -15.19 17.07 -0.45
N ILE A 3 -15.23 15.90 -1.10
CA ILE A 3 -14.69 14.66 -0.57
C ILE A 3 -13.16 14.65 -0.72
N THR A 4 -12.46 14.13 0.27
CA THR A 4 -11.01 13.91 0.24
C THR A 4 -10.72 12.44 -0.05
N LEU A 5 -9.89 12.17 -1.07
CA LEU A 5 -9.25 10.87 -1.28
C LEU A 5 -7.91 10.86 -0.53
N TYR A 6 -7.90 10.19 0.61
CA TYR A 6 -6.68 9.87 1.35
C TYR A 6 -6.05 8.61 0.79
N VAL A 7 -4.75 8.67 0.50
CA VAL A 7 -4.00 7.53 -0.07
C VAL A 7 -2.71 7.33 0.69
N ASN A 8 -2.34 6.08 0.94
CA ASN A 8 -1.03 5.72 1.47
C ASN A 8 -0.56 4.38 0.89
N GLY A 9 0.73 4.16 0.87
CA GLY A 9 1.36 2.98 0.29
C GLY A 9 2.86 3.15 0.11
N ASP A 10 3.41 2.36 -0.77
CA ASP A 10 4.81 2.35 -1.14
C ASP A 10 5.12 3.12 -2.44
N SER A 11 6.21 2.75 -3.13
CA SER A 11 6.65 3.37 -4.38
C SER A 11 5.63 3.27 -5.52
N HIS A 12 4.88 2.18 -5.61
CA HIS A 12 3.85 2.02 -6.64
C HIS A 12 2.66 2.95 -6.39
N THR A 13 2.24 3.08 -5.14
CA THR A 13 1.19 4.03 -4.76
C THR A 13 1.67 5.48 -4.90
N ALA A 14 2.96 5.74 -4.69
CA ALA A 14 3.57 7.06 -4.86
C ALA A 14 3.83 7.44 -6.33
N GLY A 15 3.62 6.54 -7.29
CA GLY A 15 3.93 6.78 -8.70
C GLY A 15 5.43 6.95 -8.95
N THR A 16 6.26 6.18 -8.24
CA THR A 16 7.72 6.22 -8.43
C THR A 16 8.08 5.56 -9.76
N TYR A 17 8.87 6.27 -10.57
CA TYR A 17 9.38 5.77 -11.82
C TYR A 17 10.72 6.46 -12.15
N LYS A 18 11.64 5.78 -12.81
CA LYS A 18 12.99 6.23 -13.17
C LYS A 18 13.67 7.09 -12.07
N ASN A 19 14.81 6.65 -11.59
CA ASN A 19 15.63 7.35 -10.61
C ASN A 19 14.96 7.65 -9.24
N TYR A 20 13.97 6.85 -8.83
CA TYR A 20 13.26 7.00 -7.54
C TYR A 20 12.51 8.32 -7.32
N PHE A 21 12.25 9.07 -8.38
CA PHE A 21 11.37 10.24 -8.27
C PHE A 21 9.90 9.79 -8.20
N SER A 22 9.26 10.07 -7.08
CA SER A 22 7.82 9.86 -6.93
C SER A 22 7.05 10.99 -7.63
N ASN A 23 6.12 10.64 -8.50
CA ASN A 23 5.21 11.59 -9.11
C ASN A 23 3.80 11.44 -8.54
N LEU A 24 3.59 11.99 -7.35
CA LEU A 24 2.31 11.93 -6.64
C LEU A 24 1.14 12.55 -7.42
N LYS A 25 1.39 13.22 -8.55
CA LYS A 25 0.34 13.83 -9.40
C LYS A 25 -0.04 12.96 -10.60
N GLU A 26 0.73 11.95 -10.91
CA GLU A 26 0.55 11.07 -12.09
C GLU A 26 0.39 9.59 -11.73
N CYS A 27 0.27 9.25 -10.47
CA CYS A 27 -0.07 7.89 -10.04
C CYS A 27 -1.57 7.60 -10.20
N ALA A 28 -1.94 6.33 -10.18
CA ALA A 28 -3.32 5.88 -10.42
C ALA A 28 -4.35 6.60 -9.55
N SER A 29 -4.06 6.76 -8.26
CA SER A 29 -4.96 7.46 -7.33
C SER A 29 -5.10 8.96 -7.60
N ALA A 30 -4.05 9.62 -8.12
CA ALA A 30 -4.12 11.02 -8.51
C ALA A 30 -5.00 11.23 -9.76
N LEU A 31 -4.94 10.30 -10.71
CA LEU A 31 -5.80 10.30 -11.90
C LEU A 31 -7.28 10.17 -11.49
N LEU A 32 -7.58 9.29 -10.54
CA LEU A 32 -8.93 9.12 -10.00
C LEU A 32 -9.40 10.35 -9.21
N ALA A 33 -8.54 10.94 -8.39
CA ALA A 33 -8.87 12.17 -7.69
C ALA A 33 -9.22 13.30 -8.66
N LYS A 34 -8.48 13.44 -9.76
CA LYS A 34 -8.77 14.38 -10.83
C LYS A 34 -10.08 14.06 -11.57
N LYS A 35 -10.32 12.78 -11.90
CA LYS A 35 -11.54 12.31 -12.60
C LYS A 35 -12.81 12.66 -11.82
N TYR A 36 -12.79 12.53 -10.50
CA TYR A 36 -13.95 12.72 -9.62
C TYR A 36 -13.95 14.07 -8.87
N ASP A 37 -13.06 14.99 -9.20
CA ASP A 37 -12.92 16.32 -8.54
C ASP A 37 -12.80 16.19 -7.01
N LEU A 38 -11.95 15.27 -6.54
CA LEU A 38 -11.69 15.03 -5.13
C LEU A 38 -10.50 15.87 -4.64
N LYS A 39 -10.56 16.31 -3.38
CA LYS A 39 -9.33 16.72 -2.70
C LYS A 39 -8.41 15.51 -2.60
N TYR A 40 -7.12 15.72 -2.83
CA TYR A 40 -6.15 14.63 -2.89
C TYR A 40 -5.06 14.77 -1.83
N LEU A 41 -4.92 13.75 -0.98
CA LEU A 41 -3.86 13.66 0.02
C LEU A 41 -3.18 12.30 -0.10
N ASN A 42 -1.97 12.26 -0.68
CA ASN A 42 -1.17 11.05 -0.81
C ASN A 42 0.03 11.09 0.14
N GLN A 43 0.10 10.14 1.07
CA GLN A 43 1.17 9.93 2.05
C GLN A 43 2.09 8.75 1.68
N ALA A 44 1.91 8.19 0.49
CA ALA A 44 2.75 7.09 0.02
C ALA A 44 4.21 7.52 -0.15
N ARG A 45 5.13 6.59 0.07
CA ARG A 45 6.56 6.84 0.00
C ARG A 45 7.30 5.65 -0.60
N ALA A 46 8.24 5.91 -1.50
CA ALA A 46 9.14 4.89 -2.02
C ALA A 46 9.86 4.16 -0.87
N GLY A 47 9.91 2.82 -0.94
CA GLY A 47 10.45 1.98 0.13
C GLY A 47 9.59 1.90 1.41
N GLY A 48 8.39 2.49 1.40
CA GLY A 48 7.49 2.45 2.56
C GLY A 48 7.13 1.02 2.96
N SER A 49 7.15 0.75 4.27
CA SER A 49 6.74 -0.52 4.88
C SER A 49 5.27 -0.50 5.29
N ASN A 50 4.66 -1.67 5.49
CA ASN A 50 3.30 -1.78 6.02
C ASN A 50 3.17 -1.13 7.41
N ALA A 51 4.20 -1.20 8.26
CA ALA A 51 4.24 -0.51 9.54
C ALA A 51 4.14 1.01 9.38
N ARG A 52 4.93 1.60 8.47
CA ARG A 52 4.87 3.03 8.14
C ARG A 52 3.49 3.41 7.59
N ILE A 53 2.94 2.61 6.68
CA ILE A 53 1.63 2.87 6.09
C ILE A 53 0.58 3.00 7.20
N ILE A 54 0.53 2.05 8.14
CA ILE A 54 -0.42 2.07 9.27
C ILE A 54 -0.16 3.27 10.18
N ARG A 55 1.08 3.49 10.61
CA ARG A 55 1.45 4.56 11.53
C ARG A 55 1.10 5.94 10.97
N VAL A 56 1.53 6.23 9.75
CA VAL A 56 1.28 7.52 9.10
C VAL A 56 -0.21 7.72 8.79
N SER A 57 -0.91 6.64 8.39
CA SER A 57 -2.35 6.73 8.15
C SER A 57 -3.11 7.04 9.42
N LYS A 58 -2.82 6.37 10.54
CA LYS A 58 -3.45 6.68 11.83
C LYS A 58 -3.22 8.13 12.24
N GLN A 59 -1.98 8.62 12.15
CA GLN A 59 -1.64 10.01 12.47
C GLN A 59 -2.39 11.03 11.59
N SER A 60 -2.48 10.78 10.30
CA SER A 60 -3.16 11.69 9.37
C SER A 60 -4.67 11.67 9.53
N LEU A 61 -5.26 10.48 9.66
CA LEU A 61 -6.71 10.28 9.70
C LEU A 61 -7.33 10.66 11.05
N GLU A 62 -6.54 10.74 12.13
CA GLU A 62 -7.03 11.11 13.46
C GLU A 62 -7.75 12.47 13.48
N ASN A 63 -7.32 13.39 12.61
CA ASN A 63 -7.86 14.75 12.50
C ASN A 63 -8.72 14.95 11.24
N MET A 64 -9.09 13.90 10.53
CA MET A 64 -9.93 13.98 9.32
C MET A 64 -11.36 13.55 9.61
N ASP A 65 -12.31 14.21 8.96
CA ASP A 65 -13.74 13.89 9.09
C ASP A 65 -14.08 12.66 8.19
N PRO A 66 -14.50 11.53 8.79
CA PRO A 66 -14.84 10.34 8.01
C PRO A 66 -16.05 10.53 7.09
N LYS A 67 -16.94 11.50 7.36
CA LYS A 67 -18.12 11.79 6.51
C LYS A 67 -17.78 12.41 5.17
N ASN A 68 -16.54 12.86 4.97
CA ASN A 68 -16.08 13.43 3.72
C ASN A 68 -14.64 12.98 3.35
N THR A 69 -14.24 11.82 3.87
CA THR A 69 -12.94 11.22 3.57
C THR A 69 -13.11 9.76 3.16
N ILE A 70 -12.59 9.40 1.99
CA ILE A 70 -12.44 8.01 1.54
C ILE A 70 -10.96 7.62 1.59
N VAL A 71 -10.68 6.38 1.99
CA VAL A 71 -9.31 5.91 2.27
C VAL A 71 -8.94 4.76 1.34
N LEU A 72 -7.89 4.94 0.55
CA LEU A 72 -7.34 3.93 -0.36
C LEU A 72 -5.92 3.56 0.05
N ILE A 73 -5.67 2.31 0.39
CA ILE A 73 -4.36 1.84 0.85
C ILE A 73 -3.79 0.79 -0.11
N GLY A 74 -2.57 1.06 -0.60
CA GLY A 74 -1.76 0.11 -1.34
C GLY A 74 -0.74 -0.56 -0.42
N TRP A 75 -0.93 -1.85 -0.11
CA TRP A 75 -0.02 -2.60 0.76
C TRP A 75 1.23 -3.04 0.02
N THR A 76 2.36 -3.03 0.72
CA THR A 76 3.65 -3.43 0.19
C THR A 76 4.01 -4.86 0.58
N THR A 77 5.22 -5.31 0.22
CA THR A 77 5.77 -6.62 0.59
C THR A 77 5.95 -6.77 2.10
N PHE A 78 5.95 -8.01 2.59
CA PHE A 78 5.82 -8.28 4.02
C PHE A 78 7.15 -8.17 4.77
N GLU A 79 8.28 -8.31 4.09
CA GLU A 79 9.61 -8.17 4.66
C GLU A 79 10.03 -6.71 4.92
N ARG A 80 9.31 -5.72 4.36
CA ARG A 80 9.59 -4.32 4.64
C ARG A 80 9.12 -3.95 6.03
N THR A 81 9.99 -3.31 6.79
CA THR A 81 9.68 -2.83 8.14
C THR A 81 10.24 -1.42 8.38
N GLU A 82 10.01 -0.86 9.55
CA GLU A 82 10.65 0.36 10.02
C GLU A 82 11.16 0.18 11.44
N TRP A 83 12.30 0.79 11.75
CA TRP A 83 12.86 0.82 13.09
C TRP A 83 12.94 2.27 13.57
N PHE A 84 12.59 2.47 14.84
CA PHE A 84 12.77 3.76 15.50
C PHE A 84 14.08 3.72 16.27
N GLU A 85 15.03 4.56 15.86
CA GLU A 85 16.37 4.65 16.45
C GLU A 85 16.80 6.12 16.48
N ASP A 86 17.43 6.56 17.58
CA ASP A 86 17.92 7.93 17.74
C ASP A 86 16.87 9.02 17.41
N GLY A 87 15.62 8.81 17.79
CA GLY A 87 14.54 9.76 17.53
C GLY A 87 14.01 9.78 16.09
N THR A 88 14.48 8.89 15.23
CA THR A 88 14.15 8.85 13.79
C THR A 88 13.63 7.49 13.36
N TRP A 89 12.66 7.48 12.43
CA TRP A 89 12.17 6.27 11.79
C TRP A 89 13.01 5.93 10.55
N HIS A 90 13.64 4.78 10.58
CA HIS A 90 14.42 4.22 9.47
C HIS A 90 13.60 3.18 8.72
N GLN A 91 13.41 3.39 7.42
CA GLN A 91 12.74 2.38 6.57
C GLN A 91 13.72 1.26 6.27
N ILE A 92 13.30 0.03 6.51
CA ILE A 92 14.06 -1.20 6.26
C ILE A 92 13.38 -1.93 5.11
N CYS A 93 14.04 -1.96 3.97
CA CYS A 93 13.62 -2.65 2.76
C CYS A 93 14.86 -3.23 2.08
N GLY A 94 14.69 -3.84 0.90
CA GLY A 94 15.82 -4.39 0.13
C GLY A 94 16.75 -3.34 -0.49
N GLN A 95 16.96 -2.19 0.19
CA GLN A 95 17.92 -1.17 -0.26
C GLN A 95 19.36 -1.70 -0.13
N PRO A 96 20.28 -1.19 -0.96
CA PRO A 96 21.70 -1.51 -0.83
C PRO A 96 22.24 -1.16 0.56
N TRP A 97 23.07 -2.02 1.13
CA TRP A 97 23.64 -1.89 2.48
C TRP A 97 24.32 -0.54 2.77
N TYR A 98 24.88 0.12 1.75
CA TYR A 98 25.54 1.42 1.88
C TYR A 98 24.55 2.59 2.10
N GLN A 99 23.26 2.36 1.89
CA GLN A 99 22.19 3.33 2.17
C GLN A 99 21.60 3.16 3.58
N VAL A 100 22.02 2.11 4.29
CA VAL A 100 21.61 1.85 5.67
C VAL A 100 22.53 2.61 6.61
N ASN A 101 21.96 3.21 7.65
CA ASN A 101 22.74 3.90 8.69
C ASN A 101 23.74 2.93 9.35
N ASP A 102 24.99 3.38 9.60
CA ASP A 102 26.09 2.50 10.06
C ASP A 102 25.75 1.74 11.33
N ASN A 103 25.07 2.36 12.28
CA ASN A 103 24.64 1.73 13.53
C ASN A 103 23.54 0.65 13.35
N LEU A 104 22.90 0.60 12.19
CA LEU A 104 21.83 -0.37 11.88
C LEU A 104 22.27 -1.48 10.92
N LYS A 105 23.48 -1.39 10.34
CA LYS A 105 23.91 -2.28 9.25
C LYS A 105 23.92 -3.76 9.63
N ASP A 106 24.39 -4.11 10.81
CA ASP A 106 24.47 -5.51 11.23
C ASP A 106 23.08 -6.06 11.49
N ARG A 107 22.24 -5.34 12.24
CA ARG A 107 20.84 -5.69 12.45
C ARG A 107 20.06 -5.76 11.15
N TRP A 108 20.29 -4.83 10.21
CA TRP A 108 19.68 -4.85 8.89
C TRP A 108 20.06 -6.13 8.12
N ARG A 109 21.34 -6.51 8.12
CA ARG A 109 21.86 -7.68 7.42
C ARG A 109 21.25 -8.97 7.97
N GLU A 110 21.20 -9.10 9.28
CA GLU A 110 20.56 -10.21 9.98
C GLU A 110 19.08 -10.32 9.63
N TYR A 111 18.35 -9.19 9.69
CA TYR A 111 16.92 -9.15 9.38
C TYR A 111 16.63 -9.50 7.91
N ILE A 112 17.37 -8.94 6.96
CA ILE A 112 17.17 -9.24 5.53
C ILE A 112 17.43 -10.72 5.26
N THR A 113 18.55 -11.26 5.75
CA THR A 113 18.87 -12.69 5.61
C THR A 113 17.76 -13.58 6.21
N TRP A 114 17.26 -13.21 7.37
CA TRP A 114 16.17 -13.91 8.02
C TRP A 114 14.86 -13.83 7.21
N SER A 115 14.51 -12.67 6.70
CA SER A 115 13.26 -12.42 5.97
C SER A 115 13.23 -13.05 4.57
N GLU A 116 14.39 -13.33 3.97
CA GLU A 116 14.51 -14.02 2.67
C GLU A 116 14.24 -15.53 2.78
N ASP A 117 14.31 -16.10 3.99
CA ASP A 117 13.92 -17.50 4.21
C ASP A 117 12.42 -17.68 3.98
N LYS A 118 12.07 -18.72 3.22
CA LYS A 118 10.69 -18.96 2.80
C LYS A 118 9.73 -19.17 3.98
N ALA A 119 10.17 -19.84 5.03
CA ALA A 119 9.33 -20.09 6.20
C ALA A 119 9.09 -18.81 6.99
N ASN A 120 10.12 -17.96 7.15
CA ASN A 120 10.03 -16.68 7.82
C ASN A 120 9.17 -15.69 7.00
N TYR A 121 9.31 -15.67 5.68
CA TYR A 121 8.45 -14.85 4.81
C TYR A 121 6.97 -15.26 4.93
N HIS A 122 6.69 -16.57 4.98
CA HIS A 122 5.34 -17.07 5.21
C HIS A 122 4.79 -16.64 6.57
N GLN A 123 5.60 -16.73 7.63
CA GLN A 123 5.22 -16.24 8.96
C GLN A 123 4.90 -14.73 8.92
N LEU A 124 5.74 -13.92 8.28
CA LEU A 124 5.49 -12.48 8.09
C LEU A 124 4.16 -12.23 7.37
N ALA A 125 3.85 -13.01 6.33
CA ALA A 125 2.59 -12.87 5.61
C ALA A 125 1.36 -13.12 6.51
N VAL A 126 1.43 -14.13 7.38
CA VAL A 126 0.37 -14.44 8.36
C VAL A 126 0.22 -13.32 9.39
N GLU A 127 1.33 -12.83 9.94
CA GLU A 127 1.33 -11.74 10.93
C GLU A 127 0.83 -10.42 10.34
N TRP A 128 1.26 -10.08 9.12
CA TRP A 128 0.81 -8.87 8.43
C TRP A 128 -0.67 -8.94 8.06
N GLN A 129 -1.18 -10.10 7.65
CA GLN A 129 -2.60 -10.27 7.41
C GLN A 129 -3.43 -9.87 8.64
N GLN A 130 -3.07 -10.36 9.83
CA GLN A 130 -3.76 -10.02 11.07
C GLN A 130 -3.61 -8.54 11.43
N THR A 131 -2.42 -7.98 11.22
CA THR A 131 -2.13 -6.57 11.49
C THR A 131 -2.94 -5.63 10.58
N ILE A 132 -3.05 -5.97 9.30
CA ILE A 132 -3.86 -5.23 8.32
C ILE A 132 -5.35 -5.37 8.64
N TYR A 133 -5.80 -6.55 9.09
CA TYR A 133 -7.18 -6.75 9.53
C TYR A 133 -7.51 -5.88 10.77
N ASN A 134 -6.61 -5.79 11.73
CA ASN A 134 -6.78 -4.89 12.87
C ASN A 134 -6.81 -3.41 12.45
N PHE A 135 -6.06 -3.03 11.42
CA PHE A 135 -6.15 -1.68 10.86
C PHE A 135 -7.48 -1.43 10.14
N HIS A 136 -8.02 -2.43 9.41
CA HIS A 136 -9.38 -2.37 8.87
C HIS A 136 -10.41 -2.10 9.98
N LEU A 137 -10.35 -2.85 11.09
CA LEU A 137 -11.27 -2.65 12.21
C LEU A 137 -11.15 -1.24 12.81
N TRP A 138 -9.94 -0.72 12.92
CA TRP A 138 -9.68 0.64 13.39
C TRP A 138 -10.29 1.71 12.46
N LEU A 139 -10.21 1.55 11.13
CA LEU A 139 -10.85 2.44 10.15
C LEU A 139 -12.37 2.36 10.24
N LYS A 140 -12.90 1.14 10.33
CA LYS A 140 -14.34 0.88 10.45
C LYS A 140 -14.95 1.49 11.69
N GLU A 141 -14.30 1.32 12.85
CA GLU A 141 -14.73 1.90 14.14
C GLU A 141 -14.84 3.43 14.08
N ARG A 142 -13.97 4.08 13.30
CA ARG A 142 -13.97 5.52 13.08
C ARG A 142 -14.89 6.01 11.96
N GLY A 143 -15.57 5.08 11.30
CA GLY A 143 -16.53 5.38 10.23
C GLY A 143 -15.92 5.74 8.89
N PHE A 144 -14.63 5.43 8.65
CA PHE A 144 -14.02 5.67 7.33
C PHE A 144 -14.46 4.64 6.31
N VAL A 145 -14.95 5.09 5.16
CA VAL A 145 -15.09 4.27 3.96
C VAL A 145 -13.69 4.02 3.39
N HIS A 146 -13.33 2.75 3.21
CA HIS A 146 -11.98 2.38 2.80
C HIS A 146 -11.92 1.13 1.95
N ARG A 147 -10.87 1.06 1.09
CA ARG A 147 -10.53 -0.09 0.25
C ARG A 147 -9.03 -0.32 0.25
N PHE A 148 -8.65 -1.58 0.00
CA PHE A 148 -7.27 -2.05 -0.02
C PHE A 148 -6.93 -2.69 -1.35
N TYR A 149 -5.66 -2.57 -1.73
CA TYR A 149 -5.05 -3.34 -2.81
C TYR A 149 -3.60 -3.67 -2.46
N HIS A 150 -3.00 -4.62 -3.15
CA HIS A 150 -1.58 -4.91 -3.02
C HIS A 150 -0.77 -4.14 -4.08
N GLY A 151 0.31 -3.50 -3.67
CA GLY A 151 1.28 -2.90 -4.59
C GLY A 151 2.13 -3.98 -5.27
N HIS A 152 2.49 -5.03 -4.55
CA HIS A 152 3.36 -6.11 -5.00
C HIS A 152 2.69 -7.49 -4.96
N ASN A 153 2.87 -8.22 -3.85
CA ASN A 153 2.43 -9.60 -3.71
C ASN A 153 1.17 -9.69 -2.86
N CYS A 154 0.26 -10.60 -3.24
CA CYS A 154 -0.85 -11.00 -2.38
C CYS A 154 -0.38 -11.87 -1.20
N PHE A 155 -1.29 -12.19 -0.28
CA PHE A 155 -1.05 -13.17 0.76
C PHE A 155 -1.01 -14.59 0.17
N ASP A 156 0.19 -15.11 -0.08
CA ASP A 156 0.39 -16.53 -0.45
C ASP A 156 0.57 -17.35 0.84
N ILE A 157 -0.54 -17.75 1.43
CA ILE A 157 -0.60 -18.47 2.69
C ILE A 157 -1.55 -19.67 2.63
N GLU A 158 -1.30 -20.68 3.47
CA GLU A 158 -2.15 -21.85 3.55
C GLU A 158 -3.58 -21.51 4.02
N GLU A 159 -4.57 -22.28 3.54
CA GLU A 159 -5.99 -22.06 3.81
C GLU A 159 -6.33 -21.91 5.30
N LYS A 160 -5.69 -22.72 6.15
CA LYS A 160 -5.90 -22.72 7.62
C LYS A 160 -5.54 -21.38 8.30
N TYR A 161 -4.73 -20.52 7.63
CA TYR A 161 -4.31 -19.23 8.15
C TYR A 161 -5.08 -18.06 7.52
N LYS A 162 -5.92 -18.30 6.53
CA LYS A 162 -6.68 -17.23 5.87
C LYS A 162 -7.75 -16.65 6.78
N ILE A 163 -7.86 -15.34 6.75
CA ILE A 163 -8.93 -14.58 7.42
C ILE A 163 -10.11 -14.44 6.45
N ASN A 164 -11.32 -14.53 6.98
CA ASN A 164 -12.52 -14.17 6.23
C ASN A 164 -12.65 -12.64 6.18
N TRP A 165 -12.27 -12.06 5.05
CA TRP A 165 -12.33 -10.62 4.83
C TRP A 165 -13.72 -10.15 4.46
N PRO A 166 -14.12 -8.93 4.86
CA PRO A 166 -15.37 -8.33 4.38
C PRO A 166 -15.37 -8.20 2.85
N THR A 167 -16.52 -8.49 2.27
CA THR A 167 -16.78 -8.27 0.84
C THR A 167 -16.50 -6.81 0.47
N LYS A 168 -15.95 -6.56 -0.70
CA LYS A 168 -15.59 -5.23 -1.25
C LYS A 168 -14.46 -4.50 -0.52
N LEU A 169 -13.86 -5.06 0.54
CA LEU A 169 -12.73 -4.41 1.20
C LEU A 169 -11.48 -4.40 0.32
N TRP A 170 -11.25 -5.49 -0.39
CA TRP A 170 -10.12 -5.65 -1.28
C TRP A 170 -10.53 -5.49 -2.74
N LEU A 171 -9.63 -4.96 -3.54
CA LEU A 171 -9.78 -4.98 -4.98
C LEU A 171 -10.03 -6.44 -5.44
N GLU A 172 -11.07 -6.66 -6.27
CA GLU A 172 -11.57 -8.00 -6.67
C GLU A 172 -11.95 -8.93 -5.50
N ASP A 173 -12.39 -8.34 -4.38
CA ASP A 173 -12.93 -9.03 -3.21
C ASP A 173 -12.01 -10.04 -2.51
N SER A 174 -10.71 -10.09 -2.85
CA SER A 174 -9.81 -11.04 -2.23
C SER A 174 -8.36 -10.56 -2.12
N PRO A 175 -7.74 -10.60 -0.91
CA PRO A 175 -6.32 -10.34 -0.73
C PRO A 175 -5.43 -11.52 -1.13
N TYR A 176 -6.04 -12.64 -1.51
CA TYR A 176 -5.37 -13.90 -1.88
C TYR A 176 -5.28 -14.09 -3.40
N SER A 177 -5.85 -13.15 -4.18
CA SER A 177 -5.80 -13.23 -5.62
C SER A 177 -4.48 -12.71 -6.16
N TYR A 178 -3.72 -13.57 -6.80
CA TYR A 178 -2.44 -13.23 -7.44
C TYR A 178 -2.60 -12.24 -8.62
N LYS A 179 -3.82 -12.08 -9.12
CA LYS A 179 -4.09 -11.28 -10.32
C LYS A 179 -4.20 -9.78 -10.06
N VAL A 180 -4.32 -9.36 -8.81
CA VAL A 180 -4.84 -8.02 -8.44
C VAL A 180 -3.84 -7.12 -7.73
N SER A 181 -2.56 -7.47 -7.65
CA SER A 181 -1.56 -6.48 -7.26
C SER A 181 -1.23 -5.55 -8.43
N PHE A 182 -0.83 -4.32 -8.13
CA PHE A 182 -0.42 -3.37 -9.16
C PHE A 182 0.66 -3.94 -10.10
N THR A 183 1.67 -4.62 -9.54
CA THR A 183 2.74 -5.21 -10.34
C THR A 183 2.23 -6.32 -11.26
N ARG A 184 1.43 -7.25 -10.72
CA ARG A 184 0.93 -8.39 -11.49
C ARG A 184 -0.08 -7.97 -12.56
N PHE A 185 -0.95 -7.02 -12.23
CA PHE A 185 -1.84 -6.43 -13.22
C PHE A 185 -1.05 -5.81 -14.36
N SER A 186 -0.07 -4.94 -14.05
CA SER A 186 0.74 -4.28 -15.06
C SER A 186 1.49 -5.28 -15.96
N GLU A 187 2.09 -6.33 -15.38
CA GLU A 187 2.73 -7.41 -16.13
C GLU A 187 1.74 -8.15 -17.05
N SER A 188 0.53 -8.44 -16.55
CA SER A 188 -0.49 -9.22 -17.28
C SER A 188 -1.00 -8.54 -18.55
N ILE A 189 -0.95 -7.21 -18.59
CA ILE A 189 -1.33 -6.39 -19.74
C ILE A 189 -0.14 -5.90 -20.57
N GLY A 190 1.06 -6.41 -20.27
CA GLY A 190 2.26 -6.27 -21.11
C GLY A 190 3.21 -5.13 -20.75
N PHE A 191 2.98 -4.41 -19.64
CA PHE A 191 3.93 -3.41 -19.17
C PHE A 191 5.19 -4.07 -18.60
N LYS A 192 6.33 -3.43 -18.85
CA LYS A 192 7.62 -3.86 -18.29
C LYS A 192 8.08 -2.84 -17.25
N PRO A 193 8.53 -3.30 -16.09
CA PRO A 193 9.09 -2.39 -15.08
C PRO A 193 10.46 -1.85 -15.54
N ASP A 194 10.85 -0.74 -14.95
CA ASP A 194 12.23 -0.26 -14.99
C ASP A 194 13.17 -1.19 -14.18
N PRO A 195 14.51 -0.99 -14.20
CA PRO A 195 15.45 -1.81 -13.42
C PRO A 195 15.21 -1.83 -11.90
N TYR A 196 14.39 -0.94 -11.39
CA TYR A 196 14.02 -0.84 -9.98
C TYR A 196 12.61 -1.36 -9.69
N LEU A 197 12.02 -2.09 -10.66
CA LEU A 197 10.69 -2.69 -10.59
C LEU A 197 9.54 -1.66 -10.51
N HIS A 198 9.73 -0.44 -11.04
CA HIS A 198 8.67 0.56 -11.13
C HIS A 198 8.10 0.63 -12.54
N TYR A 199 6.83 1.00 -12.63
CA TYR A 199 6.08 1.10 -13.87
C TYR A 199 5.83 2.57 -14.24
N ASP A 200 5.70 2.82 -15.54
CA ASP A 200 5.49 4.15 -16.10
C ASP A 200 4.06 4.69 -15.89
N TYR A 201 3.83 5.89 -16.40
CA TYR A 201 2.55 6.57 -16.32
C TYR A 201 1.41 5.78 -16.98
N GLU A 202 1.66 5.11 -18.11
CA GLU A 202 0.62 4.36 -18.82
C GLU A 202 0.14 3.16 -17.98
N ALA A 203 1.04 2.48 -17.28
CA ALA A 203 0.65 1.42 -16.35
C ALA A 203 -0.21 1.96 -15.19
N HIS A 204 0.14 3.13 -14.65
CA HIS A 204 -0.70 3.79 -13.63
C HIS A 204 -2.07 4.21 -14.16
N LYS A 205 -2.17 4.61 -15.40
CA LYS A 205 -3.44 4.96 -16.05
C LYS A 205 -4.35 3.74 -16.19
N GLU A 206 -3.81 2.62 -16.69
CA GLU A 206 -4.57 1.37 -16.76
C GLU A 206 -5.00 0.85 -15.39
N PHE A 207 -4.12 0.98 -14.39
CA PHE A 207 -4.47 0.61 -13.02
C PHE A 207 -5.53 1.54 -12.40
N ALA A 208 -5.57 2.82 -12.81
CA ALA A 208 -6.64 3.73 -12.41
C ALA A 208 -8.00 3.26 -12.95
N GLU A 209 -8.07 2.78 -14.19
CA GLU A 209 -9.31 2.21 -14.74
C GLU A 209 -9.77 0.96 -13.97
N LEU A 210 -8.83 0.12 -13.52
CA LEU A 210 -9.15 -1.03 -12.67
C LEU A 210 -9.72 -0.62 -11.29
N LEU A 211 -9.18 0.44 -10.68
CA LEU A 211 -9.63 0.98 -9.40
C LEU A 211 -10.92 1.81 -9.48
N ASP A 212 -11.35 2.19 -10.67
CA ASP A 212 -12.39 3.21 -10.90
C ASP A 212 -13.73 2.86 -10.24
N SER A 213 -14.21 1.64 -10.44
CA SER A 213 -15.48 1.18 -9.85
C SER A 213 -15.44 1.21 -8.32
N SER A 214 -14.34 0.76 -7.72
CA SER A 214 -14.15 0.78 -6.26
C SER A 214 -14.16 2.19 -5.71
N VAL A 215 -13.46 3.13 -6.34
CA VAL A 215 -13.43 4.54 -5.88
C VAL A 215 -14.79 5.20 -6.06
N LYS A 216 -15.50 4.92 -7.16
CA LYS A 216 -16.86 5.40 -7.37
C LYS A 216 -17.82 4.92 -6.28
N GLU A 217 -17.79 3.62 -5.96
CA GLU A 217 -18.60 3.05 -4.87
C GLU A 217 -18.27 3.71 -3.51
N MET A 218 -16.98 3.93 -3.19
CA MET A 218 -16.58 4.63 -1.96
C MET A 218 -17.15 6.06 -1.89
N ILE A 219 -17.19 6.77 -3.01
CA ILE A 219 -17.80 8.12 -3.09
C ILE A 219 -19.30 8.06 -2.82
N GLU A 220 -20.00 7.05 -3.33
CA GLU A 220 -21.43 6.84 -3.12
C GLU A 220 -21.71 6.46 -1.66
N GLU A 221 -20.90 5.56 -1.07
CA GLU A 221 -21.02 5.14 0.32
C GLU A 221 -20.83 6.32 1.31
N VAL A 222 -19.88 7.22 1.06
CA VAL A 222 -19.65 8.36 1.96
C VAL A 222 -20.71 9.45 1.83
N LYS A 223 -21.51 9.45 0.74
CA LYS A 223 -22.61 10.41 0.52
C LYS A 223 -23.94 9.92 1.09
N SER A 224 -24.06 8.61 1.37
CA SER A 224 -25.27 7.98 1.91
C SER A 224 -25.41 8.17 3.43
#